data_ab44b9745e25f10e59c4c9c43657a071
#
_entry.id   ab44b9745e25f10e59c4c9c43657a071
#
_cell.length_a   1.000
_cell.length_b   1.000
_cell.length_c   1.000
_cell.angle_alpha   90.00
_cell.angle_beta   90.00
_cell.angle_gamma   90.00
#
_symmetry.space_group_name_H-M   'P 1'
#
loop_
_entity.id
_entity.type
_entity.pdbx_description
1 polymer ?
#
loop_
_entity_poly.entity_id
_entity_poly.type
_entity_poly.pdbx_seq_one_letter_code
_entity_poly.pdbx_strand_id
1 'polypeptide(L)'
;HGDVKNADFTQFKGKIDIIIGGFPCVDLSSAGKQAGLKAPRSGLFYEFLRAMEECQPKYFLVENVVMKKEWEDIITSCLGVEPIEINSSLVSAQNRRRLYWTNIPNVTQPEDRGIKLEDILDDVEFKNYKNPAAIRGRRLNKATIVGRRLDENGHRQDYDKTIPISQCLEVRASNTDKSNCLTTVDKDNVLTPLPVGRYPDAFKNNLPFRYYTTKEMCRLQTVPDDFLNMIPDSAARKALGNG
;
A
#
# COMPACT_ATOMS: atom_id res chain seq x y z
N HIS A 1 15.84 -1.18 -20.04
CA HIS A 1 16.44 -2.48 -20.40
C HIS A 1 15.42 -3.59 -20.72
N GLY A 2 14.12 -3.36 -20.61
CA GLY A 2 13.10 -4.33 -20.99
C GLY A 2 12.74 -5.32 -19.86
N ASP A 3 12.37 -6.56 -20.25
CA ASP A 3 11.97 -7.61 -19.31
C ASP A 3 13.21 -8.15 -18.57
N VAL A 4 13.15 -8.21 -17.26
CA VAL A 4 14.21 -8.74 -16.39
C VAL A 4 14.62 -10.17 -16.75
N LYS A 5 13.70 -10.99 -17.27
CA LYS A 5 13.95 -12.35 -17.74
C LYS A 5 14.95 -12.43 -18.88
N ASN A 6 15.04 -11.37 -19.68
CA ASN A 6 15.93 -11.28 -20.85
C ASN A 6 17.19 -10.46 -20.56
N ALA A 7 17.36 -9.96 -19.34
CA ALA A 7 18.51 -9.16 -18.95
C ALA A 7 19.73 -10.06 -18.71
N ASP A 8 20.88 -9.67 -19.27
CA ASP A 8 22.19 -10.24 -18.96
C ASP A 8 22.85 -9.41 -17.86
N PHE A 9 22.99 -9.98 -16.68
CA PHE A 9 23.60 -9.31 -15.54
C PHE A 9 25.09 -9.61 -15.39
N THR A 10 25.64 -10.55 -16.16
CA THR A 10 27.08 -10.94 -16.07
C THR A 10 28.02 -9.78 -16.34
N GLN A 11 27.60 -8.82 -17.21
CA GLN A 11 28.33 -7.59 -17.50
C GLN A 11 28.58 -6.70 -16.27
N PHE A 12 27.81 -6.88 -15.18
CA PHE A 12 27.92 -6.13 -13.93
C PHE A 12 28.71 -6.87 -12.86
N LYS A 13 29.19 -8.07 -13.12
CA LYS A 13 29.96 -8.88 -12.16
C LYS A 13 31.17 -8.12 -11.65
N GLY A 14 31.23 -7.97 -10.31
CA GLY A 14 32.31 -7.25 -9.63
C GLY A 14 32.32 -5.73 -9.84
N LYS A 15 31.26 -5.15 -10.45
CA LYS A 15 31.14 -3.71 -10.71
C LYS A 15 30.10 -3.01 -9.86
N ILE A 16 29.27 -3.76 -9.13
CA ILE A 16 28.23 -3.21 -8.27
C ILE A 16 28.43 -3.73 -6.85
N ASP A 17 28.18 -2.84 -5.88
CA ASP A 17 28.33 -3.18 -4.47
C ASP A 17 27.02 -3.70 -3.86
N ILE A 18 25.88 -3.25 -4.36
CA ILE A 18 24.57 -3.59 -3.83
C ILE A 18 23.55 -3.83 -4.94
N ILE A 19 22.70 -4.84 -4.73
CA ILE A 19 21.49 -5.07 -5.54
C ILE A 19 20.25 -4.87 -4.67
N ILE A 20 19.30 -4.10 -5.16
CA ILE A 20 18.05 -3.81 -4.46
C ILE A 20 16.89 -4.22 -5.36
N GLY A 21 15.91 -4.91 -4.81
CA GLY A 21 14.74 -5.31 -5.57
C GLY A 21 13.52 -5.62 -4.71
N GLY A 22 12.36 -5.51 -5.35
CA GLY A 22 11.09 -6.01 -4.87
C GLY A 22 10.37 -6.68 -6.01
N PHE A 23 9.89 -7.89 -5.81
CA PHE A 23 9.11 -8.60 -6.83
C PHE A 23 7.62 -8.46 -6.56
N PRO A 24 6.74 -8.62 -7.59
CA PRO A 24 5.31 -8.38 -7.43
C PRO A 24 4.67 -9.22 -6.32
N CYS A 25 3.94 -8.55 -5.44
CA CYS A 25 3.30 -9.15 -4.26
C CYS A 25 1.88 -9.68 -4.51
N VAL A 26 1.34 -9.56 -5.74
CA VAL A 26 -0.07 -9.84 -6.08
C VAL A 26 -0.49 -11.27 -5.73
N ASP A 27 0.43 -12.22 -5.81
CA ASP A 27 0.18 -13.63 -5.54
C ASP A 27 0.53 -14.04 -4.10
N LEU A 28 1.11 -13.13 -3.31
CA LEU A 28 1.59 -13.37 -1.95
C LEU A 28 0.79 -12.61 -0.89
N SER A 29 0.25 -11.43 -1.25
CA SER A 29 -0.47 -10.60 -0.29
C SER A 29 -1.80 -11.22 0.14
N SER A 30 -2.25 -10.90 1.36
CA SER A 30 -3.56 -11.31 1.87
C SER A 30 -4.73 -10.78 1.06
N ALA A 31 -4.55 -9.67 0.35
CA ALA A 31 -5.54 -9.06 -0.55
C ALA A 31 -5.46 -9.62 -1.98
N GLY A 32 -4.43 -10.40 -2.31
CA GLY A 32 -4.18 -10.97 -3.63
C GLY A 32 -4.75 -12.36 -3.83
N LYS A 33 -4.33 -13.00 -4.93
CA LYS A 33 -4.79 -14.35 -5.31
C LYS A 33 -4.22 -15.47 -4.44
N GLN A 34 -3.19 -15.19 -3.64
CA GLN A 34 -2.50 -16.17 -2.79
C GLN A 34 -2.03 -17.43 -3.55
N ALA A 35 -1.56 -17.24 -4.79
CA ALA A 35 -1.10 -18.34 -5.66
C ALA A 35 0.35 -18.77 -5.37
N GLY A 36 1.06 -18.04 -4.50
CA GLY A 36 2.41 -18.37 -4.04
C GLY A 36 3.53 -18.05 -5.03
N LEU A 37 4.76 -18.42 -4.66
CA LEU A 37 5.97 -18.13 -5.44
C LEU A 37 6.06 -18.85 -6.80
N LYS A 38 5.24 -19.87 -7.03
CA LYS A 38 5.16 -20.57 -8.32
C LYS A 38 4.35 -19.82 -9.37
N ALA A 39 3.63 -18.77 -8.98
CA ALA A 39 2.85 -17.97 -9.93
C ALA A 39 3.78 -17.10 -10.79
N PRO A 40 3.38 -16.79 -12.05
CA PRO A 40 4.25 -16.11 -13.03
C PRO A 40 4.81 -14.76 -12.58
N ARG A 41 4.09 -14.04 -11.72
CA ARG A 41 4.50 -12.71 -11.24
C ARG A 41 5.41 -12.78 -10.03
N SER A 42 5.04 -13.54 -9.01
CA SER A 42 5.87 -13.76 -7.82
C SER A 42 7.08 -14.63 -8.11
N GLY A 43 7.05 -15.45 -9.18
CA GLY A 43 8.18 -16.18 -9.72
C GLY A 43 9.33 -15.28 -10.19
N LEU A 44 9.12 -13.96 -10.36
CA LEU A 44 10.19 -12.99 -10.60
C LEU A 44 11.18 -12.86 -9.42
N PHE A 45 10.86 -13.42 -8.26
CA PHE A 45 11.83 -13.63 -7.18
C PHE A 45 13.06 -14.42 -7.66
N TYR A 46 12.86 -15.45 -8.47
CA TYR A 46 13.97 -16.25 -8.99
C TYR A 46 14.85 -15.48 -9.97
N GLU A 47 14.31 -14.48 -10.66
CA GLU A 47 15.12 -13.57 -11.49
C GLU A 47 16.00 -12.64 -10.63
N PHE A 48 15.53 -12.28 -9.44
CA PHE A 48 16.36 -11.56 -8.48
C PHE A 48 17.53 -12.45 -8.01
N LEU A 49 17.26 -13.71 -7.67
CA LEU A 49 18.32 -14.67 -7.30
C LEU A 49 19.32 -14.87 -8.44
N ARG A 50 18.87 -15.00 -9.69
CA ARG A 50 19.73 -15.07 -10.87
C ARG A 50 20.61 -13.82 -11.00
N ALA A 51 20.02 -12.63 -10.82
CA ALA A 51 20.79 -11.38 -10.85
C ALA A 51 21.85 -11.32 -9.75
N MET A 52 21.55 -11.80 -8.54
CA MET A 52 22.53 -11.90 -7.46
C MET A 52 23.68 -12.86 -7.81
N GLU A 53 23.36 -14.01 -8.39
CA GLU A 53 24.36 -15.01 -8.80
C GLU A 53 25.27 -14.47 -9.91
N GLU A 54 24.70 -13.82 -10.93
CA GLU A 54 25.44 -13.26 -12.05
C GLU A 54 26.28 -12.04 -11.66
N CYS A 55 25.75 -11.10 -10.85
CA CYS A 55 26.42 -9.88 -10.44
C CYS A 55 27.45 -10.10 -9.31
N GLN A 56 27.17 -11.02 -8.40
CA GLN A 56 27.93 -11.25 -7.16
C GLN A 56 28.15 -9.96 -6.34
N PRO A 57 27.07 -9.22 -5.99
CA PRO A 57 27.19 -8.00 -5.22
C PRO A 57 27.64 -8.30 -3.78
N LYS A 58 28.28 -7.32 -3.13
CA LYS A 58 28.64 -7.43 -1.72
C LYS A 58 27.42 -7.42 -0.80
N TYR A 59 26.41 -6.61 -1.15
CA TYR A 59 25.18 -6.43 -0.39
C TYR A 59 23.94 -6.65 -1.24
N PHE A 60 22.86 -7.02 -0.58
CA PHE A 60 21.53 -7.03 -1.21
C PHE A 60 20.46 -6.52 -0.25
N LEU A 61 19.34 -6.08 -0.83
CA LEU A 61 18.11 -5.75 -0.11
C LEU A 61 16.91 -6.20 -0.95
N VAL A 62 16.08 -7.05 -0.37
CA VAL A 62 14.79 -7.48 -0.96
C VAL A 62 13.66 -6.99 -0.09
N GLU A 63 12.67 -6.33 -0.69
CA GLU A 63 11.44 -5.91 -0.01
C GLU A 63 10.24 -6.70 -0.50
N ASN A 64 9.33 -7.06 0.41
CA ASN A 64 8.00 -7.55 0.02
C ASN A 64 6.97 -7.33 1.14
N VAL A 65 5.69 -7.63 0.84
CA VAL A 65 4.60 -7.59 1.81
C VAL A 65 4.76 -8.69 2.87
N VAL A 66 4.13 -8.51 4.02
CA VAL A 66 3.93 -9.60 4.98
C VAL A 66 3.06 -10.66 4.30
N MET A 67 3.52 -11.90 4.32
CA MET A 67 2.94 -13.04 3.60
C MET A 67 2.76 -14.25 4.51
N LYS A 68 2.29 -15.36 3.95
CA LYS A 68 2.22 -16.64 4.66
C LYS A 68 3.63 -17.15 5.00
N LYS A 69 3.77 -17.73 6.19
CA LYS A 69 5.06 -18.21 6.69
C LYS A 69 5.75 -19.19 5.73
N GLU A 70 4.99 -20.06 5.08
CA GLU A 70 5.52 -21.02 4.09
C GLU A 70 6.29 -20.34 2.93
N TRP A 71 5.84 -19.17 2.47
CA TRP A 71 6.51 -18.43 1.38
C TRP A 71 7.67 -17.59 1.91
N GLU A 72 7.51 -17.02 3.10
CA GLU A 72 8.59 -16.34 3.82
C GLU A 72 9.78 -17.26 4.05
N ASP A 73 9.52 -18.51 4.50
CA ASP A 73 10.54 -19.52 4.74
C ASP A 73 11.29 -19.92 3.47
N ILE A 74 10.58 -20.02 2.33
CA ILE A 74 11.24 -20.29 1.04
C ILE A 74 12.20 -19.14 0.67
N ILE A 75 11.74 -17.89 0.79
CA ILE A 75 12.56 -16.71 0.47
C ILE A 75 13.78 -16.64 1.41
N THR A 76 13.55 -16.82 2.71
CA THR A 76 14.58 -16.87 3.76
C THR A 76 15.62 -17.94 3.48
N SER A 77 15.17 -19.15 3.12
CA SER A 77 16.08 -20.25 2.77
C SER A 77 16.93 -19.95 1.53
N CYS A 78 16.34 -19.31 0.50
CA CYS A 78 17.09 -18.93 -0.71
C CYS A 78 18.10 -17.80 -0.47
N LEU A 79 17.76 -16.83 0.38
CA LEU A 79 18.60 -15.66 0.65
C LEU A 79 19.59 -15.88 1.81
N GLY A 80 19.37 -16.90 2.64
CA GLY A 80 20.24 -17.24 3.77
C GLY A 80 20.19 -16.25 4.94
N VAL A 81 19.18 -15.36 4.99
CA VAL A 81 19.00 -14.36 6.05
C VAL A 81 17.55 -14.26 6.45
N GLU A 82 17.26 -14.03 7.74
CA GLU A 82 15.90 -13.79 8.22
C GLU A 82 15.41 -12.39 7.82
N PRO A 83 14.10 -12.22 7.57
CA PRO A 83 13.55 -10.92 7.27
C PRO A 83 13.44 -10.02 8.51
N ILE A 84 13.61 -8.73 8.30
CA ILE A 84 13.31 -7.69 9.29
C ILE A 84 11.95 -7.11 8.90
N GLU A 85 10.94 -7.25 9.76
CA GLU A 85 9.67 -6.57 9.54
C GLU A 85 9.77 -5.12 10.01
N ILE A 86 9.50 -4.18 9.10
CA ILE A 86 9.43 -2.74 9.41
C ILE A 86 8.06 -2.21 9.04
N ASN A 87 7.47 -1.42 9.94
CA ASN A 87 6.24 -0.70 9.66
C ASN A 87 6.59 0.77 9.37
N SER A 88 6.23 1.28 8.19
CA SER A 88 6.45 2.68 7.85
C SER A 88 5.75 3.67 8.78
N SER A 89 4.79 3.22 9.61
CA SER A 89 4.17 4.05 10.64
C SER A 89 5.16 4.68 11.62
N LEU A 90 6.35 4.12 11.76
CA LEU A 90 7.43 4.70 12.57
C LEU A 90 7.96 6.03 11.98
N VAL A 91 7.94 6.17 10.67
CA VAL A 91 8.54 7.32 9.95
C VAL A 91 7.57 8.08 9.05
N SER A 92 6.30 7.64 8.99
CA SER A 92 5.25 8.29 8.20
C SER A 92 3.88 8.16 8.85
N ALA A 93 2.88 8.84 8.30
CA ALA A 93 1.48 8.71 8.72
C ALA A 93 0.78 7.47 8.14
N GLN A 94 1.51 6.51 7.57
CA GLN A 94 0.95 5.31 6.92
C GLN A 94 1.28 4.04 7.71
N ASN A 95 0.27 3.22 7.95
CA ASN A 95 0.46 1.88 8.49
C ASN A 95 0.74 0.91 7.33
N ARG A 96 2.02 0.61 7.08
CA ARG A 96 2.50 -0.21 5.97
C ARG A 96 3.59 -1.15 6.47
N ARG A 97 3.22 -2.38 6.80
CA ARG A 97 4.15 -3.44 7.24
C ARG A 97 4.80 -4.09 6.03
N ARG A 98 6.12 -4.22 6.06
CA ARG A 98 6.93 -4.85 5.03
C ARG A 98 8.01 -5.74 5.62
N LEU A 99 8.38 -6.76 4.86
CA LEU A 99 9.50 -7.65 5.15
C LEU A 99 10.70 -7.23 4.30
N TYR A 100 11.86 -7.15 4.94
CA TYR A 100 13.12 -6.79 4.32
C TYR A 100 14.15 -7.87 4.59
N TRP A 101 14.63 -8.55 3.55
CA TRP A 101 15.76 -9.48 3.62
C TRP A 101 17.01 -8.76 3.14
N THR A 102 18.05 -8.75 3.96
CA THR A 102 19.31 -8.08 3.61
C THR A 102 20.49 -8.65 4.41
N ASN A 103 21.67 -8.64 3.78
CA ASN A 103 22.94 -8.92 4.43
C ASN A 103 23.70 -7.64 4.82
N ILE A 104 23.08 -6.47 4.70
CA ILE A 104 23.64 -5.21 5.21
C ILE A 104 23.71 -5.32 6.73
N PRO A 105 24.90 -5.07 7.35
CA PRO A 105 25.05 -5.20 8.80
C PRO A 105 24.32 -4.09 9.56
N ASN A 106 23.93 -4.38 10.80
CA ASN A 106 23.40 -3.43 11.77
C ASN A 106 22.12 -2.68 11.35
N VAL A 107 21.30 -3.30 10.51
CA VAL A 107 19.96 -2.74 10.19
C VAL A 107 19.06 -2.89 11.42
N THR A 108 18.52 -1.77 11.89
CA THR A 108 17.63 -1.69 13.06
C THR A 108 16.29 -1.06 12.70
N GLN A 109 15.32 -1.21 13.59
CA GLN A 109 14.04 -0.47 13.46
C GLN A 109 14.30 1.03 13.56
N PRO A 110 13.67 1.86 12.70
CA PRO A 110 13.73 3.30 12.86
C PRO A 110 12.99 3.74 14.13
N GLU A 111 13.40 4.87 14.69
CA GLU A 111 12.70 5.50 15.80
C GLU A 111 11.31 5.99 15.36
N ASP A 112 10.32 5.89 16.26
CA ASP A 112 8.97 6.41 15.98
C ASP A 112 8.99 7.95 16.02
N ARG A 113 8.74 8.57 14.87
CA ARG A 113 8.66 10.02 14.71
C ARG A 113 7.33 10.61 15.17
N GLY A 114 6.36 9.79 15.55
CA GLY A 114 5.06 10.21 16.02
C GLY A 114 4.16 10.88 14.97
N ILE A 115 4.49 10.82 13.67
CA ILE A 115 3.77 11.50 12.59
C ILE A 115 2.36 10.92 12.47
N LYS A 116 1.34 11.75 12.64
CA LYS A 116 -0.07 11.36 12.55
C LYS A 116 -0.66 11.68 11.18
N LEU A 117 -1.83 11.10 10.90
CA LEU A 117 -2.54 11.37 9.66
C LEU A 117 -2.88 12.87 9.52
N GLU A 118 -3.29 13.52 10.59
CA GLU A 118 -3.63 14.95 10.60
C GLU A 118 -2.45 15.86 10.23
N ASP A 119 -1.20 15.44 10.51
CA ASP A 119 0.00 16.25 10.24
C ASP A 119 0.32 16.36 8.74
N ILE A 120 -0.21 15.46 7.92
CA ILE A 120 0.11 15.40 6.48
C ILE A 120 -1.05 15.87 5.58
N LEU A 121 -2.22 16.17 6.16
CA LEU A 121 -3.39 16.52 5.38
C LEU A 121 -3.37 17.99 4.95
N ASP A 122 -3.78 18.23 3.70
CA ASP A 122 -4.04 19.57 3.18
C ASP A 122 -5.46 20.04 3.57
N ASP A 123 -5.65 21.35 3.71
CA ASP A 123 -6.99 21.95 3.88
C ASP A 123 -7.71 21.98 2.51
N VAL A 124 -8.30 20.84 2.16
CA VAL A 124 -8.97 20.64 0.86
C VAL A 124 -10.47 20.50 1.06
N GLU A 125 -11.22 21.23 0.25
CA GLU A 125 -12.69 21.19 0.27
C GLU A 125 -13.26 19.85 -0.20
N PHE A 126 -14.39 19.45 0.39
CA PHE A 126 -15.17 18.28 -0.01
C PHE A 126 -16.06 18.65 -1.21
N LYS A 127 -15.56 18.51 -2.42
CA LYS A 127 -16.22 18.92 -3.68
C LYS A 127 -17.63 18.30 -3.90
N ASN A 128 -17.88 17.15 -3.31
CA ASN A 128 -19.12 16.40 -3.51
C ASN A 128 -20.16 16.59 -2.38
N TYR A 129 -19.92 17.49 -1.44
CA TYR A 129 -20.80 17.71 -0.32
C TYR A 129 -21.51 19.06 -0.42
N LYS A 130 -22.85 19.06 -0.25
CA LYS A 130 -23.71 20.25 -0.45
C LYS A 130 -23.44 21.38 0.56
N ASN A 131 -22.82 21.08 1.71
CA ASN A 131 -22.51 22.08 2.72
C ASN A 131 -21.08 21.90 3.27
N PRO A 132 -20.03 22.30 2.51
CA PRO A 132 -18.64 22.15 2.93
C PRO A 132 -18.33 22.88 4.25
N ALA A 133 -19.01 24.01 4.52
CA ALA A 133 -18.80 24.78 5.75
C ALA A 133 -19.16 23.99 7.02
N ALA A 134 -20.14 23.07 6.95
CA ALA A 134 -20.55 22.27 8.10
C ALA A 134 -19.51 21.25 8.58
N ILE A 135 -18.50 20.96 7.74
CA ILE A 135 -17.45 19.97 8.03
C ILE A 135 -16.06 20.57 8.12
N ARG A 136 -15.94 21.88 7.87
CA ARG A 136 -14.67 22.61 7.98
C ARG A 136 -14.10 22.50 9.39
N GLY A 137 -12.83 22.14 9.52
CA GLY A 137 -12.14 21.99 10.81
C GLY A 137 -12.53 20.75 11.64
N ARG A 138 -13.37 19.84 11.10
CA ARG A 138 -13.62 18.56 11.76
C ARG A 138 -12.46 17.60 11.54
N ARG A 139 -12.16 16.81 12.57
CA ARG A 139 -11.23 15.69 12.43
C ARG A 139 -11.71 14.73 11.34
N LEU A 140 -10.82 14.35 10.44
CA LEU A 140 -11.11 13.39 9.39
C LEU A 140 -10.74 11.97 9.82
N ASN A 141 -11.66 11.05 9.56
CA ASN A 141 -11.46 9.63 9.77
C ASN A 141 -11.09 8.97 8.46
N LYS A 142 -10.20 7.98 8.52
CA LYS A 142 -9.92 7.10 7.37
C LYS A 142 -11.11 6.18 7.13
N ALA A 143 -11.45 5.98 5.86
CA ALA A 143 -12.56 5.14 5.44
C ALA A 143 -12.24 4.41 4.14
N THR A 144 -13.11 3.48 3.75
CA THR A 144 -13.05 2.78 2.47
C THR A 144 -14.43 2.83 1.81
N ILE A 145 -14.48 2.82 0.48
CA ILE A 145 -15.73 2.64 -0.26
C ILE A 145 -15.73 1.24 -0.85
N VAL A 146 -16.65 0.42 -0.38
CA VAL A 146 -16.75 -1.00 -0.74
C VAL A 146 -18.15 -1.37 -1.25
N GLY A 147 -18.20 -2.26 -2.23
CA GLY A 147 -19.47 -2.84 -2.67
C GLY A 147 -20.01 -3.80 -1.61
N ARG A 148 -21.25 -3.60 -1.21
CA ARG A 148 -21.98 -4.48 -0.28
C ARG A 148 -23.36 -4.78 -0.80
N ARG A 149 -23.87 -5.99 -0.51
CA ARG A 149 -25.28 -6.32 -0.63
C ARG A 149 -25.89 -6.21 0.76
N LEU A 150 -26.89 -5.37 0.91
CA LEU A 150 -27.54 -5.10 2.20
C LEU A 150 -29.02 -5.42 2.08
N ASP A 151 -29.60 -6.07 3.10
CA ASP A 151 -31.04 -6.22 3.24
C ASP A 151 -31.73 -4.89 3.61
N GLU A 152 -33.03 -4.91 3.76
CA GLU A 152 -33.86 -3.75 4.13
C GLU A 152 -33.51 -3.14 5.49
N ASN A 153 -32.90 -3.94 6.39
CA ASN A 153 -32.43 -3.52 7.71
C ASN A 153 -30.97 -3.06 7.69
N GLY A 154 -30.29 -3.07 6.51
CA GLY A 154 -28.87 -2.69 6.36
C GLY A 154 -27.90 -3.79 6.79
N HIS A 155 -28.34 -5.02 7.04
CA HIS A 155 -27.46 -6.14 7.35
C HIS A 155 -26.81 -6.70 6.08
N ARG A 156 -25.58 -7.15 6.22
CA ARG A 156 -24.74 -7.62 5.12
C ARG A 156 -25.22 -9.00 4.62
N GLN A 157 -25.50 -9.08 3.31
CA GLN A 157 -25.95 -10.26 2.58
C GLN A 157 -25.10 -10.50 1.31
N ASP A 158 -23.78 -10.41 1.42
CA ASP A 158 -22.88 -10.46 0.24
C ASP A 158 -22.96 -11.75 -0.57
N TYR A 159 -23.47 -12.83 0.01
CA TYR A 159 -23.70 -14.12 -0.64
C TYR A 159 -25.01 -14.14 -1.48
N ASP A 160 -25.99 -13.28 -1.19
CA ASP A 160 -27.25 -13.20 -1.94
C ASP A 160 -27.07 -12.32 -3.17
N LYS A 161 -26.90 -12.96 -4.33
CA LYS A 161 -26.67 -12.28 -5.60
C LYS A 161 -27.92 -11.58 -6.16
N THR A 162 -29.11 -11.83 -5.60
CA THR A 162 -30.35 -11.14 -6.01
C THR A 162 -30.40 -9.70 -5.50
N ILE A 163 -29.71 -9.40 -4.41
CA ILE A 163 -29.63 -8.06 -3.84
C ILE A 163 -28.61 -7.22 -4.63
N PRO A 164 -28.98 -6.03 -5.13
CA PRO A 164 -28.06 -5.16 -5.84
C PRO A 164 -26.92 -4.66 -4.94
N ILE A 165 -25.74 -4.42 -5.54
CA ILE A 165 -24.57 -3.91 -4.81
C ILE A 165 -24.75 -2.42 -4.53
N SER A 166 -24.74 -2.04 -3.25
CA SER A 166 -24.59 -0.66 -2.79
C SER A 166 -23.11 -0.33 -2.57
N GLN A 167 -22.68 0.86 -3.00
CA GLN A 167 -21.34 1.39 -2.68
C GLN A 167 -21.39 2.05 -1.31
N CYS A 168 -20.93 1.31 -0.30
CA CYS A 168 -20.95 1.75 1.11
C CYS A 168 -19.65 2.47 1.47
N LEU A 169 -19.77 3.62 2.14
CA LEU A 169 -18.65 4.24 2.86
C LEU A 169 -18.53 3.57 4.22
N GLU A 170 -17.45 2.84 4.46
CA GLU A 170 -17.17 2.18 5.74
C GLU A 170 -16.09 2.91 6.51
N VAL A 171 -16.46 3.43 7.68
CA VAL A 171 -15.54 4.03 8.67
C VAL A 171 -15.36 3.00 9.78
N ARG A 172 -14.17 2.43 9.88
CA ARG A 172 -13.86 1.42 10.90
C ARG A 172 -13.20 2.06 12.12
N ALA A 173 -13.48 1.52 13.28
CA ALA A 173 -12.73 1.88 14.48
C ALA A 173 -11.23 1.66 14.22
N SER A 174 -10.44 2.62 14.63
CA SER A 174 -8.99 2.54 14.55
C SER A 174 -8.38 2.99 15.87
N ASN A 175 -7.46 2.20 16.36
CA ASN A 175 -6.66 2.54 17.54
C ASN A 175 -5.37 3.30 17.17
N THR A 176 -5.20 3.66 15.90
CA THR A 176 -4.02 4.40 15.43
C THR A 176 -4.44 5.64 14.66
N ASP A 177 -3.69 6.73 14.85
CA ASP A 177 -3.81 7.99 14.10
C ASP A 177 -3.05 7.93 12.77
N LYS A 178 -2.97 6.75 12.16
CA LYS A 178 -2.26 6.50 10.90
C LYS A 178 -3.24 6.15 9.78
N SER A 179 -2.89 6.45 8.53
CA SER A 179 -3.60 5.98 7.33
C SER A 179 -3.49 4.44 7.19
N ASN A 180 -4.38 3.88 6.38
CA ASN A 180 -4.15 2.53 5.86
C ASN A 180 -3.01 2.54 4.84
N CYS A 181 -2.49 1.35 4.48
CA CYS A 181 -1.58 1.21 3.36
C CYS A 181 -2.23 1.73 2.07
N LEU A 182 -1.52 2.58 1.32
CA LEU A 182 -1.98 3.02 0.01
C LEU A 182 -2.09 1.82 -0.94
N THR A 183 -3.08 1.86 -1.81
CA THR A 183 -3.29 0.90 -2.90
C THR A 183 -3.49 1.65 -4.21
N THR A 184 -3.48 0.95 -5.33
CA THR A 184 -3.80 1.52 -6.65
C THR A 184 -5.29 1.80 -6.84
N VAL A 185 -6.13 1.48 -5.86
CA VAL A 185 -7.58 1.68 -5.88
C VAL A 185 -7.94 2.83 -4.96
N ASP A 186 -8.28 3.98 -5.51
CA ASP A 186 -8.60 5.19 -4.74
C ASP A 186 -9.68 4.97 -3.68
N LYS A 187 -10.67 4.12 -3.94
CA LYS A 187 -11.77 3.80 -3.02
C LYS A 187 -11.33 3.12 -1.72
N ASP A 188 -10.14 2.50 -1.71
CA ASP A 188 -9.60 1.87 -0.51
C ASP A 188 -9.12 2.89 0.52
N ASN A 189 -8.88 4.12 0.06
CA ASN A 189 -8.27 5.18 0.85
C ASN A 189 -9.05 6.50 0.67
N VAL A 190 -10.05 6.72 1.52
CA VAL A 190 -10.82 7.96 1.55
C VAL A 190 -10.85 8.56 2.95
N LEU A 191 -11.10 9.84 3.02
CA LEU A 191 -11.21 10.63 4.23
C LEU A 191 -12.64 11.13 4.40
N THR A 192 -13.17 11.07 5.61
CA THR A 192 -14.54 11.53 5.94
C THR A 192 -14.62 12.09 7.35
N PRO A 193 -15.46 13.11 7.61
CA PRO A 193 -15.76 13.58 8.96
C PRO A 193 -16.81 12.72 9.68
N LEU A 194 -17.35 11.69 9.03
CA LEU A 194 -18.36 10.80 9.62
C LEU A 194 -17.75 9.90 10.69
N PRO A 195 -18.49 9.59 11.76
CA PRO A 195 -18.04 8.66 12.81
C PRO A 195 -17.94 7.22 12.30
N VAL A 196 -17.46 6.34 13.17
CA VAL A 196 -17.42 4.89 12.90
C VAL A 196 -18.82 4.39 12.51
N GLY A 197 -18.91 3.68 11.39
CA GLY A 197 -20.17 3.18 10.87
C GLY A 197 -20.08 2.74 9.41
N ARG A 198 -21.20 2.19 8.94
CA ARG A 198 -21.41 1.86 7.53
C ARG A 198 -22.51 2.73 6.97
N TYR A 199 -22.22 3.39 5.89
CA TYR A 199 -23.10 4.36 5.24
C TYR A 199 -23.37 3.89 3.81
N PRO A 200 -24.57 3.33 3.52
CA PRO A 200 -24.91 2.83 2.20
C PRO A 200 -25.10 3.95 1.18
N ASP A 201 -24.99 3.58 -0.09
CA ASP A 201 -25.19 4.46 -1.25
C ASP A 201 -24.41 5.79 -1.17
N ALA A 202 -23.10 5.67 -0.82
CA ALA A 202 -22.23 6.81 -0.55
C ALA A 202 -22.27 7.91 -1.63
N PHE A 203 -22.31 7.53 -2.90
CA PHE A 203 -22.37 8.47 -4.03
C PHE A 203 -23.78 9.04 -4.23
N LYS A 204 -24.82 8.20 -4.17
CA LYS A 204 -26.21 8.64 -4.34
C LYS A 204 -26.66 9.60 -3.24
N ASN A 205 -26.22 9.33 -2.01
CA ASN A 205 -26.56 10.14 -0.84
C ASN A 205 -25.65 11.34 -0.67
N ASN A 206 -24.68 11.58 -1.58
CA ASN A 206 -23.71 12.67 -1.51
C ASN A 206 -23.03 12.76 -0.12
N LEU A 207 -22.57 11.61 0.40
CA LEU A 207 -21.92 11.58 1.70
C LEU A 207 -20.62 12.39 1.69
N PRO A 208 -20.26 13.04 2.81
CA PRO A 208 -19.04 13.82 2.89
C PRO A 208 -17.80 12.90 2.96
N PHE A 209 -17.14 12.68 1.83
CA PHE A 209 -15.85 12.04 1.76
C PHE A 209 -15.00 12.66 0.65
N ARG A 210 -13.69 12.51 0.76
CA ARG A 210 -12.73 12.87 -0.29
C ARG A 210 -11.63 11.83 -0.41
N TYR A 211 -11.00 11.79 -1.57
CA TYR A 211 -9.77 11.04 -1.77
C TYR A 211 -8.57 11.81 -1.19
N TYR A 212 -7.47 11.13 -0.94
CA TYR A 212 -6.20 11.78 -0.69
C TYR A 212 -5.78 12.59 -1.92
N THR A 213 -5.15 13.72 -1.73
CA THR A 213 -4.46 14.43 -2.82
C THR A 213 -3.17 13.68 -3.16
N THR A 214 -2.61 13.92 -4.35
CA THR A 214 -1.32 13.33 -4.75
C THR A 214 -0.20 13.76 -3.81
N LYS A 215 -0.21 15.01 -3.34
CA LYS A 215 0.74 15.51 -2.32
C LYS A 215 0.63 14.76 -1.00
N GLU A 216 -0.59 14.57 -0.48
CA GLU A 216 -0.82 13.77 0.73
C GLU A 216 -0.34 12.32 0.55
N MET A 217 -0.55 11.73 -0.64
CA MET A 217 -0.03 10.40 -0.96
C MET A 217 1.51 10.37 -1.02
N CYS A 218 2.15 11.43 -1.56
CA CYS A 218 3.61 11.59 -1.52
C CYS A 218 4.11 11.61 -0.08
N ARG A 219 3.51 12.41 0.79
CA ARG A 219 3.87 12.49 2.23
C ARG A 219 3.68 11.16 2.95
N LEU A 220 2.62 10.38 2.63
CA LEU A 220 2.42 9.03 3.15
C LEU A 220 3.54 8.08 2.74
N GLN A 221 4.10 8.24 1.54
CA GLN A 221 5.22 7.45 1.01
C GLN A 221 6.60 8.09 1.30
N THR A 222 6.64 9.17 2.10
CA THR A 222 7.87 9.91 2.43
C THR A 222 8.65 10.44 1.22
N VAL A 223 7.94 10.75 0.15
CA VAL A 223 8.48 11.40 -1.07
C VAL A 223 8.17 12.89 -1.05
N PRO A 224 9.03 13.77 -1.60
CA PRO A 224 8.75 15.20 -1.71
C PRO A 224 7.44 15.48 -2.45
N ASP A 225 6.72 16.54 -2.06
CA ASP A 225 5.42 16.90 -2.62
C ASP A 225 5.44 17.16 -4.14
N ASP A 226 6.58 17.54 -4.66
CA ASP A 226 6.82 17.87 -6.08
C ASP A 226 7.42 16.72 -6.89
N PHE A 227 7.73 15.60 -6.26
CA PHE A 227 8.44 14.46 -6.88
C PHE A 227 7.74 13.94 -8.15
N LEU A 228 6.42 13.97 -8.20
CA LEU A 228 5.63 13.46 -9.30
C LEU A 228 4.95 14.54 -10.16
N ASN A 229 5.35 15.81 -10.03
CA ASN A 229 4.77 16.93 -10.79
C ASN A 229 4.97 16.81 -12.33
N MET A 230 5.94 15.99 -12.76
CA MET A 230 6.29 15.79 -14.17
C MET A 230 5.38 14.77 -14.89
N ILE A 231 4.50 14.07 -14.17
CA ILE A 231 3.62 13.04 -14.73
C ILE A 231 2.15 13.33 -14.41
N PRO A 232 1.20 12.83 -15.24
CA PRO A 232 -0.23 13.00 -14.97
C PRO A 232 -0.63 12.46 -13.58
N ASP A 233 -1.57 13.15 -12.91
CA ASP A 233 -2.03 12.81 -11.55
C ASP A 233 -2.44 11.33 -11.42
N SER A 234 -3.15 10.78 -12.41
CA SER A 234 -3.56 9.37 -12.41
C SER A 234 -2.38 8.39 -12.42
N ALA A 235 -1.31 8.73 -13.15
CA ALA A 235 -0.10 7.91 -13.18
C ALA A 235 0.69 8.04 -11.87
N ALA A 236 0.76 9.27 -11.30
CA ALA A 236 1.37 9.55 -10.01
C ALA A 236 0.69 8.74 -8.88
N ARG A 237 -0.64 8.79 -8.80
CA ARG A 237 -1.44 8.05 -7.82
C ARG A 237 -1.23 6.54 -7.93
N LYS A 238 -1.18 6.01 -9.17
CA LYS A 238 -0.90 4.59 -9.40
C LYS A 238 0.51 4.19 -8.97
N ALA A 239 1.51 5.04 -9.23
CA ALA A 239 2.89 4.80 -8.80
C ALA A 239 2.97 4.76 -7.26
N LEU A 240 2.38 5.75 -6.57
CA LEU A 240 2.35 5.82 -5.11
C LEU A 240 1.57 4.66 -4.47
N GLY A 241 0.53 4.16 -5.12
CA GLY A 241 -0.22 2.99 -4.65
C GLY A 241 0.52 1.66 -4.82
N ASN A 242 1.48 1.59 -5.74
CA ASN A 242 2.35 0.43 -5.96
C ASN A 242 3.61 0.46 -5.07
N GLY A 243 4.02 1.65 -4.64
CA GLY A 243 5.25 1.88 -3.87
C GLY A 243 5.26 1.31 -2.47
#